data_33c273985a2fe2da85b89696c811461b
#
_entry.id   33c273985a2fe2da85b89696c811461b
#
_cell.length_a   1.000
_cell.length_b   1.000
_cell.length_c   1.000
_cell.angle_alpha   90.00
_cell.angle_beta   90.00
_cell.angle_gamma   90.00
#
_symmetry.space_group_name_H-M   'P 1'
#
loop_
_entity.id
_entity.type
_entity.pdbx_description
1 polymer ?
#
loop_
_entity_poly.entity_id
_entity_poly.type
_entity_poly.pdbx_seq_one_letter_code
_entity_poly.pdbx_strand_id
1 'polypeptide(L)'
;IIIESVRLPRIALSLVVGGALGGAGAAMQGLFRNHMADPGIIGVSAGGVLGAVVVIAVGAESASALTLPMAAFGGAVVAAFVVYGIGSVGGGLSVAALLLSGVAISSFLGAITSAVLYFTVDTNVQREIIFWLAGGLDASTWSDVQISFPTVAIGLGIILFLARDLNLLAL
;
A
#
# COMPACT_ATOMS: atom_id res chain seq x y z
N ILE A 1 -8.75 -7.39 30.00
CA ILE A 1 -8.23 -8.32 28.96
C ILE A 1 -8.77 -7.93 27.57
N ILE A 2 -10.11 -7.95 27.33
CA ILE A 2 -10.68 -7.63 26.00
C ILE A 2 -10.32 -6.20 25.53
N ILE A 3 -10.31 -5.25 26.43
CA ILE A 3 -9.96 -3.85 26.10
C ILE A 3 -8.50 -3.76 25.68
N GLU A 4 -7.60 -4.33 26.45
CA GLU A 4 -6.14 -4.19 26.26
C GLU A 4 -5.61 -5.04 25.11
N SER A 5 -6.16 -6.25 24.92
CA SER A 5 -5.64 -7.20 23.93
C SER A 5 -6.35 -7.17 22.58
N VAL A 6 -7.56 -6.57 22.50
CA VAL A 6 -8.34 -6.53 21.25
C VAL A 6 -8.68 -5.10 20.84
N ARG A 7 -9.24 -4.30 21.77
CA ARG A 7 -9.74 -2.96 21.40
C ARG A 7 -8.63 -1.93 21.24
N LEU A 8 -7.68 -1.88 22.17
CA LEU A 8 -6.59 -0.90 22.13
C LEU A 8 -5.66 -1.08 20.92
N PRO A 9 -5.18 -2.30 20.57
CA PRO A 9 -4.39 -2.48 19.36
C PRO A 9 -5.13 -2.05 18.11
N ARG A 10 -6.42 -2.35 17.97
CA ARG A 10 -7.25 -1.94 16.84
C ARG A 10 -7.35 -0.41 16.73
N ILE A 11 -7.62 0.28 17.85
CA ILE A 11 -7.67 1.76 17.86
C ILE A 11 -6.30 2.34 17.52
N ALA A 12 -5.23 1.83 18.12
CA ALA A 12 -3.88 2.31 17.83
C ALA A 12 -3.53 2.11 16.35
N LEU A 13 -3.80 0.91 15.79
CA LEU A 13 -3.52 0.62 14.39
C LEU A 13 -4.38 1.46 13.45
N SER A 14 -5.67 1.71 13.79
CA SER A 14 -6.53 2.57 12.97
C SER A 14 -6.02 4.02 12.93
N LEU A 15 -5.46 4.55 14.02
CA LEU A 15 -4.83 5.87 14.05
C LEU A 15 -3.56 5.89 13.19
N VAL A 16 -2.73 4.84 13.25
CA VAL A 16 -1.50 4.73 12.44
C VAL A 16 -1.86 4.67 10.96
N VAL A 17 -2.80 3.80 10.57
CA VAL A 17 -3.24 3.64 9.18
C VAL A 17 -3.92 4.92 8.66
N GLY A 18 -4.82 5.50 9.47
CA GLY A 18 -5.50 6.76 9.11
C GLY A 18 -4.51 7.92 8.95
N GLY A 19 -3.51 8.02 9.83
CA GLY A 19 -2.44 9.00 9.70
C GLY A 19 -1.59 8.80 8.45
N ALA A 20 -1.24 7.54 8.12
CA ALA A 20 -0.50 7.20 6.92
C ALA A 20 -1.27 7.58 5.65
N LEU A 21 -2.53 7.19 5.56
CA LEU A 21 -3.39 7.49 4.40
C LEU A 21 -3.65 9.00 4.26
N GLY A 22 -3.89 9.69 5.38
CA GLY A 22 -4.08 11.15 5.38
C GLY A 22 -2.83 11.90 4.93
N GLY A 23 -1.66 11.51 5.44
CA GLY A 23 -0.38 12.11 5.04
C GLY A 23 -0.02 11.82 3.58
N ALA A 24 -0.19 10.59 3.14
CA ALA A 24 0.01 10.21 1.73
C ALA A 24 -0.97 10.95 0.82
N GLY A 25 -2.26 11.03 1.21
CA GLY A 25 -3.28 11.78 0.47
C GLY A 25 -2.92 13.25 0.32
N ALA A 26 -2.54 13.91 1.40
CA ALA A 26 -2.12 15.32 1.37
C ALA A 26 -0.92 15.55 0.46
N ALA A 27 0.09 14.67 0.52
CA ALA A 27 1.26 14.73 -0.35
C ALA A 27 0.88 14.59 -1.83
N MET A 28 -0.02 13.64 -2.15
CA MET A 28 -0.50 13.41 -3.51
C MET A 28 -1.32 14.58 -4.05
N GLN A 29 -2.21 15.14 -3.22
CA GLN A 29 -3.01 16.30 -3.58
C GLN A 29 -2.12 17.52 -3.89
N GLY A 30 -1.07 17.73 -3.08
CA GLY A 30 -0.07 18.76 -3.34
C GLY A 30 0.70 18.51 -4.65
N LEU A 31 1.21 17.28 -4.85
CA LEU A 31 2.00 16.92 -6.02
C LEU A 31 1.21 17.06 -7.33
N PHE A 32 -0.04 16.61 -7.34
CA PHE A 32 -0.88 16.65 -8.53
C PHE A 32 -1.70 17.94 -8.67
N ARG A 33 -1.61 18.86 -7.71
CA ARG A 33 -2.43 20.08 -7.65
C ARG A 33 -3.92 19.78 -7.84
N ASN A 34 -4.38 18.70 -7.27
CA ASN A 34 -5.73 18.20 -7.42
C ASN A 34 -6.23 17.63 -6.09
N HIS A 35 -7.23 18.27 -5.49
CA HIS A 35 -7.84 17.85 -4.23
C HIS A 35 -8.54 16.47 -4.31
N MET A 36 -8.78 15.94 -5.52
CA MET A 36 -9.35 14.62 -5.74
C MET A 36 -8.27 13.54 -5.90
N ALA A 37 -6.99 13.88 -5.79
CA ALA A 37 -5.92 12.90 -5.91
C ALA A 37 -5.95 11.91 -4.74
N ASP A 38 -5.89 10.63 -5.07
CA ASP A 38 -5.88 9.51 -4.13
C ASP A 38 -4.58 8.71 -4.25
N PRO A 39 -3.94 8.30 -3.13
CA PRO A 39 -2.70 7.52 -3.17
C PRO A 39 -2.82 6.18 -3.91
N GLY A 40 -4.02 5.61 -3.98
CA GLY A 40 -4.29 4.34 -4.66
C GLY A 40 -4.18 4.41 -6.18
N ILE A 41 -4.34 5.60 -6.78
CA ILE A 41 -4.37 5.76 -8.24
C ILE A 41 -3.01 5.45 -8.88
N ILE A 42 -1.90 5.61 -8.17
CA ILE A 42 -0.54 5.41 -8.71
C ILE A 42 -0.14 3.94 -8.82
N GLY A 43 -1.01 3.00 -8.50
CA GLY A 43 -0.69 1.58 -8.61
C GLY A 43 0.11 0.98 -7.46
N VAL A 44 0.53 1.79 -6.49
CA VAL A 44 1.29 1.36 -5.31
C VAL A 44 0.51 0.33 -4.50
N SER A 45 -0.79 0.59 -4.28
CA SER A 45 -1.67 -0.34 -3.57
C SER A 45 -1.81 -1.68 -4.31
N ALA A 46 -1.97 -1.67 -5.63
CA ALA A 46 -2.07 -2.89 -6.44
C ALA A 46 -0.78 -3.73 -6.38
N GLY A 47 0.39 -3.07 -6.32
CA GLY A 47 1.67 -3.73 -6.11
C GLY A 47 1.76 -4.38 -4.74
N GLY A 48 1.34 -3.68 -3.69
CA GLY A 48 1.28 -4.23 -2.33
C GLY A 48 0.34 -5.42 -2.22
N VAL A 49 -0.84 -5.32 -2.84
CA VAL A 49 -1.81 -6.42 -2.94
C VAL A 49 -1.19 -7.64 -3.59
N LEU A 50 -0.57 -7.49 -4.77
CA LEU A 50 0.04 -8.62 -5.46
C LEU A 50 1.17 -9.24 -4.63
N GLY A 51 2.03 -8.42 -4.01
CA GLY A 51 3.12 -8.92 -3.16
C GLY A 51 2.62 -9.80 -2.01
N ALA A 52 1.57 -9.38 -1.31
CA ALA A 52 0.96 -10.15 -0.25
C ALA A 52 0.28 -11.42 -0.78
N VAL A 53 -0.51 -11.32 -1.85
CA VAL A 53 -1.23 -12.45 -2.44
C VAL A 53 -0.27 -13.54 -2.92
N VAL A 54 0.87 -13.19 -3.51
CA VAL A 54 1.88 -14.16 -3.91
C VAL A 54 2.43 -14.92 -2.70
N VAL A 55 2.73 -14.23 -1.60
CA VAL A 55 3.25 -14.87 -0.38
C VAL A 55 2.23 -15.82 0.23
N ILE A 56 0.95 -15.44 0.29
CA ILE A 56 -0.13 -16.31 0.77
C ILE A 56 -0.30 -17.51 -0.17
N ALA A 57 -0.29 -17.30 -1.48
CA ALA A 57 -0.49 -18.36 -2.46
C ALA A 57 0.61 -19.44 -2.43
N VAL A 58 1.84 -19.08 -2.04
CA VAL A 58 2.95 -20.03 -1.88
C VAL A 58 3.07 -20.60 -0.45
N GLY A 59 2.20 -20.17 0.48
CA GLY A 59 2.19 -20.65 1.87
C GLY A 59 3.37 -20.16 2.70
N ALA A 60 3.97 -19.03 2.35
CA ALA A 60 5.14 -18.50 3.03
C ALA A 60 4.81 -17.45 4.12
N GLU A 61 3.53 -17.09 4.31
CA GLU A 61 3.06 -16.10 5.28
C GLU A 61 3.40 -16.46 6.72
N SER A 62 3.44 -17.76 7.02
CA SER A 62 3.73 -18.28 8.36
C SER A 62 5.22 -18.30 8.72
N ALA A 63 6.12 -18.03 7.77
CA ALA A 63 7.56 -18.07 8.00
C ALA A 63 8.03 -17.02 9.06
N SER A 64 7.41 -15.85 9.08
CA SER A 64 7.68 -14.77 10.04
C SER A 64 6.55 -13.75 10.03
N ALA A 65 6.31 -13.10 11.17
CA ALA A 65 5.36 -11.98 11.27
C ALA A 65 5.67 -10.82 10.30
N LEU A 66 6.91 -10.72 9.83
CA LEU A 66 7.35 -9.69 8.87
C LEU A 66 7.19 -10.11 7.42
N THR A 67 6.98 -11.40 7.11
CA THR A 67 6.97 -11.90 5.73
C THR A 67 5.89 -11.21 4.89
N LEU A 68 4.66 -11.18 5.37
CA LEU A 68 3.53 -10.59 4.68
C LEU A 68 3.66 -9.05 4.54
N PRO A 69 3.95 -8.29 5.61
CA PRO A 69 4.20 -6.85 5.50
C PRO A 69 5.36 -6.49 4.56
N MET A 70 6.46 -7.23 4.62
CA MET A 70 7.62 -6.97 3.76
C MET A 70 7.34 -7.28 2.28
N ALA A 71 6.60 -8.34 1.99
CA ALA A 71 6.19 -8.66 0.64
C ALA A 71 5.24 -7.60 0.06
N ALA A 72 4.26 -7.16 0.86
CA ALA A 72 3.35 -6.08 0.47
C ALA A 72 4.12 -4.77 0.24
N PHE A 73 5.02 -4.40 1.15
CA PHE A 73 5.84 -3.21 1.00
C PHE A 73 6.77 -3.28 -0.22
N GLY A 74 7.44 -4.42 -0.42
CA GLY A 74 8.29 -4.66 -1.59
C GLY A 74 7.53 -4.55 -2.91
N GLY A 75 6.35 -5.17 -2.99
CA GLY A 75 5.47 -5.08 -4.15
C GLY A 75 5.00 -3.64 -4.43
N ALA A 76 4.66 -2.90 -3.38
CA ALA A 76 4.29 -1.48 -3.47
C ALA A 76 5.45 -0.61 -4.02
N VAL A 77 6.66 -0.81 -3.49
CA VAL A 77 7.87 -0.10 -3.94
C VAL A 77 8.20 -0.43 -5.40
N VAL A 78 8.17 -1.70 -5.79
CA VAL A 78 8.40 -2.11 -7.18
C VAL A 78 7.38 -1.47 -8.11
N ALA A 79 6.09 -1.50 -7.76
CA ALA A 79 5.04 -0.86 -8.56
C ALA A 79 5.28 0.65 -8.71
N ALA A 80 5.66 1.34 -7.63
CA ALA A 80 5.97 2.77 -7.65
C ALA A 80 7.12 3.08 -8.64
N PHE A 81 8.21 2.31 -8.61
CA PHE A 81 9.33 2.50 -9.54
C PHE A 81 8.95 2.18 -10.99
N VAL A 82 8.14 1.16 -11.23
CA VAL A 82 7.64 0.83 -12.58
C VAL A 82 6.79 1.97 -13.13
N VAL A 83 5.85 2.48 -12.33
CA VAL A 83 4.98 3.60 -12.73
C VAL A 83 5.80 4.86 -12.99
N TYR A 84 6.76 5.16 -12.12
CA TYR A 84 7.67 6.28 -12.31
C TYR A 84 8.50 6.13 -13.59
N GLY A 85 9.06 4.93 -13.83
CA GLY A 85 9.84 4.62 -15.02
C GLY A 85 9.03 4.81 -16.30
N ILE A 86 7.80 4.27 -16.36
CA ILE A 86 6.91 4.44 -17.52
C ILE A 86 6.49 5.90 -17.68
N GLY A 87 6.12 6.56 -16.58
CA GLY A 87 5.69 7.97 -16.61
C GLY A 87 6.80 8.96 -17.00
N SER A 88 8.06 8.54 -16.92
CA SER A 88 9.23 9.37 -17.32
C SER A 88 9.68 9.17 -18.77
N VAL A 89 9.11 8.20 -19.49
CA VAL A 89 9.43 7.94 -20.90
C VAL A 89 8.96 9.13 -21.76
N GLY A 90 9.86 9.69 -22.57
CA GLY A 90 9.53 10.81 -23.46
C GLY A 90 10.10 12.16 -23.05
N GLY A 91 10.99 12.21 -22.03
CA GLY A 91 11.81 13.39 -21.74
C GLY A 91 11.24 14.34 -20.69
N GLY A 92 10.22 13.94 -19.93
CA GLY A 92 9.71 14.72 -18.79
C GLY A 92 8.61 14.02 -18.04
N LEU A 93 8.61 14.18 -16.71
CA LEU A 93 7.51 13.72 -15.86
C LEU A 93 6.30 14.63 -16.05
N SER A 94 5.20 14.09 -16.54
CA SER A 94 3.92 14.79 -16.52
C SER A 94 2.94 14.10 -15.57
N VAL A 95 2.10 14.88 -14.91
CA VAL A 95 1.03 14.37 -14.03
C VAL A 95 0.14 13.38 -14.78
N ALA A 96 -0.22 13.72 -16.03
CA ALA A 96 -1.06 12.86 -16.86
C ALA A 96 -0.37 11.51 -17.17
N ALA A 97 0.92 11.50 -17.49
CA ALA A 97 1.68 10.28 -17.76
C ALA A 97 1.79 9.39 -16.50
N LEU A 98 2.02 10.00 -15.33
CA LEU A 98 2.05 9.26 -14.05
C LEU A 98 0.69 8.64 -13.71
N LEU A 99 -0.39 9.38 -13.87
CA LEU A 99 -1.73 8.87 -13.61
C LEU A 99 -2.11 7.76 -14.59
N LEU A 100 -1.85 7.94 -15.89
CA LEU A 100 -2.15 6.94 -16.90
C LEU A 100 -1.34 5.65 -16.70
N SER A 101 -0.05 5.78 -16.43
CA SER A 101 0.80 4.62 -16.11
C SER A 101 0.36 3.93 -14.81
N GLY A 102 -0.06 4.71 -13.80
CA GLY A 102 -0.61 4.17 -12.55
C GLY A 102 -1.86 3.33 -12.77
N VAL A 103 -2.82 3.83 -13.54
CA VAL A 103 -4.05 3.10 -13.90
C VAL A 103 -3.73 1.83 -14.71
N ALA A 104 -2.84 1.93 -15.70
CA ALA A 104 -2.44 0.78 -16.52
C ALA A 104 -1.76 -0.32 -15.66
N ILE A 105 -0.82 0.06 -14.80
CA ILE A 105 -0.13 -0.88 -13.92
C ILE A 105 -1.09 -1.45 -12.87
N SER A 106 -1.98 -0.65 -12.28
CA SER A 106 -3.00 -1.15 -11.34
C SER A 106 -3.88 -2.21 -12.00
N SER A 107 -4.34 -1.97 -13.22
CA SER A 107 -5.17 -2.92 -13.96
C SER A 107 -4.40 -4.20 -14.29
N PHE A 108 -3.14 -4.09 -14.70
CA PHE A 108 -2.28 -5.23 -15.00
C PHE A 108 -1.99 -6.08 -13.76
N LEU A 109 -1.60 -5.45 -12.65
CA LEU A 109 -1.34 -6.14 -11.38
C LEU A 109 -2.63 -6.75 -10.80
N GLY A 110 -3.78 -6.07 -10.95
CA GLY A 110 -5.08 -6.60 -10.58
C GLY A 110 -5.46 -7.84 -11.38
N ALA A 111 -5.17 -7.87 -12.69
CA ALA A 111 -5.37 -9.05 -13.52
C ALA A 111 -4.49 -10.22 -13.08
N ILE A 112 -3.22 -9.97 -12.74
CA ILE A 112 -2.33 -11.01 -12.19
C ILE A 112 -2.87 -11.52 -10.85
N THR A 113 -3.29 -10.63 -9.95
CA THR A 113 -3.89 -11.01 -8.66
C THR A 113 -5.11 -11.91 -8.86
N SER A 114 -5.98 -11.56 -9.80
CA SER A 114 -7.15 -12.38 -10.14
C SER A 114 -6.75 -13.73 -10.73
N ALA A 115 -5.70 -13.78 -11.55
CA ALA A 115 -5.18 -15.02 -12.10
C ALA A 115 -4.60 -15.91 -10.99
N VAL A 116 -3.82 -15.36 -10.05
CA VAL A 116 -3.30 -16.11 -8.90
C VAL A 116 -4.46 -16.71 -8.10
N LEU A 117 -5.49 -15.92 -7.79
CA LEU A 117 -6.66 -16.41 -7.07
C LEU A 117 -7.39 -17.53 -7.84
N TYR A 118 -7.54 -17.38 -9.15
CA TYR A 118 -8.22 -18.36 -10.00
C TYR A 118 -7.45 -19.70 -10.08
N PHE A 119 -6.12 -19.67 -10.18
CA PHE A 119 -5.29 -20.87 -10.29
C PHE A 119 -4.94 -21.48 -8.92
N THR A 120 -5.24 -20.82 -7.80
CA THR A 120 -5.07 -21.40 -6.46
C THR A 120 -6.13 -22.48 -6.25
N VAL A 121 -5.70 -23.73 -6.13
CA VAL A 121 -6.60 -24.89 -5.99
C VAL A 121 -7.09 -25.09 -4.55
N ASP A 122 -6.25 -24.74 -3.56
CA ASP A 122 -6.60 -24.87 -2.14
C ASP A 122 -7.61 -23.82 -1.73
N THR A 123 -8.80 -24.28 -1.32
CA THR A 123 -9.90 -23.40 -0.89
C THR A 123 -9.62 -22.63 0.40
N ASN A 124 -8.72 -23.12 1.26
CA ASN A 124 -8.34 -22.39 2.47
C ASN A 124 -7.44 -21.22 2.11
N VAL A 125 -6.46 -21.44 1.24
CA VAL A 125 -5.59 -20.38 0.70
C VAL A 125 -6.42 -19.33 -0.07
N GLN A 126 -7.40 -19.75 -0.88
CA GLN A 126 -8.31 -18.82 -1.55
C GLN A 126 -9.07 -17.94 -0.56
N ARG A 127 -9.62 -18.53 0.52
CA ARG A 127 -10.31 -17.76 1.57
C ARG A 127 -9.38 -16.76 2.24
N GLU A 128 -8.17 -17.17 2.56
CA GLU A 128 -7.18 -16.30 3.19
C GLU A 128 -6.85 -15.11 2.29
N ILE A 129 -6.60 -15.33 1.00
CA ILE A 129 -6.42 -14.27 0.02
C ILE A 129 -7.62 -13.33 -0.01
N ILE A 130 -8.84 -13.87 -0.06
CA ILE A 130 -10.08 -13.05 -0.10
C ILE A 130 -10.23 -12.24 1.20
N PHE A 131 -9.98 -12.82 2.37
CA PHE A 131 -10.01 -12.10 3.63
C PHE A 131 -8.97 -10.98 3.66
N TRP A 132 -7.78 -11.25 3.18
CA TRP A 132 -6.73 -10.24 3.12
C TRP A 132 -7.10 -9.10 2.15
N LEU A 133 -7.66 -9.42 0.97
CA LEU A 133 -8.15 -8.44 -0.01
C LEU A 133 -9.32 -7.60 0.51
N ALA A 134 -10.21 -8.21 1.29
CA ALA A 134 -11.32 -7.49 1.92
C ALA A 134 -10.82 -6.45 2.93
N GLY A 135 -9.62 -6.65 3.47
CA GLY A 135 -9.04 -5.80 4.50
C GLY A 135 -9.75 -5.95 5.84
N GLY A 136 -9.28 -5.21 6.81
CA GLY A 136 -9.90 -5.18 8.12
C GLY A 136 -8.87 -5.03 9.24
N LEU A 137 -9.36 -4.63 10.40
CA LEU A 137 -8.56 -4.49 11.61
C LEU A 137 -9.02 -5.46 12.72
N ASP A 138 -9.80 -6.49 12.35
CA ASP A 138 -10.46 -7.35 13.33
C ASP A 138 -9.48 -8.23 14.13
N ALA A 139 -8.42 -8.69 13.49
CA ALA A 139 -7.38 -9.51 14.09
C ALA A 139 -6.14 -8.71 14.54
N SER A 140 -6.26 -7.37 14.67
CA SER A 140 -5.13 -6.51 15.02
C SER A 140 -4.54 -6.81 16.38
N THR A 141 -3.22 -6.92 16.44
CA THR A 141 -2.41 -7.16 17.63
C THR A 141 -1.46 -6.02 17.92
N TRP A 142 -0.85 -6.00 19.10
CA TRP A 142 0.22 -5.04 19.41
C TRP A 142 1.46 -5.23 18.53
N SER A 143 1.71 -6.44 18.05
CA SER A 143 2.79 -6.71 17.09
C SER A 143 2.58 -5.93 15.79
N ASP A 144 1.34 -5.88 15.29
CA ASP A 144 1.03 -5.15 14.06
C ASP A 144 1.25 -3.64 14.23
N VAL A 145 0.90 -3.10 15.40
CA VAL A 145 1.17 -1.69 15.74
C VAL A 145 2.68 -1.43 15.80
N GLN A 146 3.45 -2.31 16.46
CA GLN A 146 4.90 -2.16 16.60
C GLN A 146 5.63 -2.25 15.26
N ILE A 147 5.14 -3.04 14.31
CA ILE A 147 5.70 -3.15 12.95
C ILE A 147 5.31 -1.94 12.11
N SER A 148 4.03 -1.55 12.15
CA SER A 148 3.49 -0.50 11.27
C SER A 148 3.89 0.90 11.70
N PHE A 149 3.90 1.20 13.00
CA PHE A 149 4.16 2.54 13.52
C PHE A 149 5.52 3.12 13.09
N PRO A 150 6.66 2.42 13.23
CA PRO A 150 7.95 2.96 12.81
C PRO A 150 7.99 3.25 11.30
N THR A 151 7.45 2.34 10.48
CA THR A 151 7.40 2.49 9.03
C THR A 151 6.60 3.72 8.62
N VAL A 152 5.42 3.90 9.22
CA VAL A 152 4.56 5.07 8.98
C VAL A 152 5.21 6.34 9.49
N ALA A 153 5.81 6.32 10.68
CA ALA A 153 6.49 7.48 11.26
C ALA A 153 7.65 7.96 10.37
N ILE A 154 8.44 7.03 9.83
CA ILE A 154 9.51 7.34 8.88
C ILE A 154 8.92 7.94 7.59
N GLY A 155 7.88 7.33 7.02
CA GLY A 155 7.22 7.82 5.80
C GLY A 155 6.65 9.22 5.97
N LEU A 156 5.92 9.47 7.07
CA LEU A 156 5.40 10.79 7.40
C LEU A 156 6.53 11.80 7.66
N GLY A 157 7.60 11.38 8.33
CA GLY A 157 8.78 12.21 8.54
C GLY A 157 9.42 12.66 7.22
N ILE A 158 9.53 11.76 6.23
CA ILE A 158 10.02 12.09 4.90
C ILE A 158 9.07 13.08 4.20
N ILE A 159 7.75 12.85 4.26
CA ILE A 159 6.76 13.76 3.67
C ILE A 159 6.86 15.15 4.31
N LEU A 160 6.97 15.25 5.62
CA LEU A 160 7.13 16.51 6.33
C LEU A 160 8.44 17.23 5.98
N PHE A 161 9.53 16.48 5.85
CA PHE A 161 10.81 17.04 5.41
C PHE A 161 10.75 17.62 3.99
N LEU A 162 10.05 16.94 3.08
CA LEU A 162 9.84 17.37 1.70
C LEU A 162 8.66 18.34 1.52
N ALA A 163 7.90 18.63 2.58
CA ALA A 163 6.69 19.45 2.50
C ALA A 163 6.95 20.84 1.94
N ARG A 164 8.11 21.43 2.22
CA ARG A 164 8.50 22.74 1.66
C ARG A 164 8.63 22.67 0.14
N ASP A 165 9.28 21.65 -0.37
CA ASP A 165 9.49 21.47 -1.81
C ASP A 165 8.18 21.15 -2.51
N LEU A 166 7.32 20.33 -1.89
CA LEU A 166 5.97 20.06 -2.38
C LEU A 166 5.11 21.33 -2.44
N ASN A 167 5.20 22.20 -1.44
CA ASN A 167 4.47 23.48 -1.42
C ASN A 167 4.99 24.43 -2.50
N LEU A 168 6.30 24.46 -2.78
CA LEU A 168 6.86 25.26 -3.87
C LEU A 168 6.41 24.76 -5.25
N LEU A 169 6.27 23.45 -5.41
CA LEU A 169 5.73 22.86 -6.64
C LEU A 169 4.23 23.15 -6.80
N ALA A 170 3.50 23.42 -5.72
CA ALA A 170 2.07 23.71 -5.74
C ALA A 170 1.76 25.18 -6.12
N LEU A 171 2.73 26.08 -6.08
CA LEU A 171 2.63 27.49 -6.53
C LEU A 171 2.83 27.61 -8.04
#